data_88f50a33a1241fa931a67210a1d4d2dd
#
_entry.id   88f50a33a1241fa931a67210a1d4d2dd
#
_cell.length_a   1.000
_cell.length_b   1.000
_cell.length_c   1.000
_cell.angle_alpha   90.00
_cell.angle_beta   90.00
_cell.angle_gamma   90.00
#
_symmetry.space_group_name_H-M   'P 1'
#
loop_
_entity.id
_entity.type
_entity.pdbx_description
1 polymer ?
#
loop_
_entity_poly.entity_id
_entity_poly.type
_entity_poly.pdbx_seq_one_letter_code
_entity_poly.pdbx_strand_id
1 'polypeptide(L)'
;MAQAALECPACRQNPRSHSFEHLATLASDGTRIFYTAPALTEEAESPAKLENMRIHLTNARSTPWIWVLDCSNMESKHTSSMEFVYGIAKTITAEHEGILRHIVILNGNLWIRCAVAALRLFVRADLVKKLVFADYILDDLRAIELTDVEIRAILRRHYALSSPV
;
A
#
# COMPACT_ATOMS: atom_id res chain seq x y z
N MET A 1 18.94 -9.53 -16.99
CA MET A 1 18.67 -8.15 -17.47
C MET A 1 17.64 -7.53 -16.53
N ALA A 2 17.96 -6.42 -15.88
CA ALA A 2 16.99 -5.69 -15.06
C ALA A 2 15.93 -5.10 -16.00
N GLN A 3 14.66 -5.44 -15.77
CA GLN A 3 13.55 -4.88 -16.52
C GLN A 3 13.46 -3.38 -16.16
N ALA A 4 13.50 -2.50 -17.15
CA ALA A 4 13.33 -1.07 -16.91
C ALA A 4 11.97 -0.85 -16.21
N ALA A 5 11.99 -0.04 -15.15
CA ALA A 5 10.75 0.30 -14.44
C ALA A 5 9.80 1.03 -15.40
N LEU A 6 8.53 0.62 -15.39
CA LEU A 6 7.50 1.29 -16.17
C LEU A 6 7.21 2.66 -15.55
N GLU A 7 7.15 3.69 -16.38
CA GLU A 7 6.84 5.04 -15.93
C GLU A 7 5.34 5.28 -15.97
N CYS A 8 4.77 5.66 -14.82
CA CYS A 8 3.35 5.99 -14.72
C CYS A 8 3.06 7.34 -15.43
N PRO A 9 2.15 7.38 -16.43
CA PRO A 9 1.84 8.62 -17.16
C PRO A 9 1.30 9.74 -16.25
N ALA A 10 0.48 9.39 -15.26
CA ALA A 10 -0.05 10.36 -14.30
C ALA A 10 1.06 10.97 -13.44
N CYS A 11 2.00 10.16 -12.92
CA CYS A 11 3.12 10.65 -12.12
C CYS A 11 4.11 11.47 -12.93
N ARG A 12 4.22 11.23 -14.24
CA ARG A 12 5.02 12.07 -15.16
C ARG A 12 4.45 13.47 -15.27
N GLN A 13 3.12 13.61 -15.30
CA GLN A 13 2.44 14.91 -15.38
C GLN A 13 2.40 15.61 -14.01
N ASN A 14 2.08 14.86 -12.95
CA ASN A 14 2.06 15.36 -11.58
C ASN A 14 2.65 14.28 -10.64
N PRO A 15 3.85 14.47 -10.06
CA PRO A 15 4.48 13.53 -9.15
C PRO A 15 3.64 13.19 -7.89
N ARG A 16 2.63 14.00 -7.59
CA ARG A 16 1.70 13.77 -6.47
C ARG A 16 0.43 13.01 -6.86
N SER A 17 0.30 12.58 -8.12
CA SER A 17 -0.88 11.79 -8.56
C SER A 17 -1.07 10.54 -7.72
N HIS A 18 0.03 9.84 -7.39
CA HIS A 18 0.01 8.66 -6.53
C HIS A 18 0.97 8.80 -5.37
N SER A 19 0.55 8.27 -4.23
CA SER A 19 1.42 8.01 -3.09
C SER A 19 1.79 6.52 -3.09
N PHE A 20 2.88 6.16 -3.76
CA PHE A 20 3.42 4.80 -3.78
C PHE A 20 4.94 4.88 -3.86
N GLU A 21 5.59 4.91 -2.70
CA GLU A 21 7.03 5.10 -2.61
C GLU A 21 7.74 3.86 -2.07
N HIS A 22 8.90 3.54 -2.61
CA HIS A 22 9.80 2.56 -2.02
C HIS A 22 10.46 3.18 -0.78
N LEU A 23 10.13 2.64 0.40
CA LEU A 23 10.55 3.19 1.67
C LEU A 23 11.87 2.57 2.17
N ALA A 24 11.98 1.26 2.07
CA ALA A 24 13.13 0.49 2.56
C ALA A 24 13.20 -0.89 1.89
N THR A 25 14.36 -1.53 2.02
CA THR A 25 14.58 -2.94 1.65
C THR A 25 15.11 -3.67 2.87
N LEU A 26 14.50 -4.81 3.22
CA LEU A 26 14.93 -5.66 4.32
C LEU A 26 16.31 -6.25 4.02
N ALA A 27 17.24 -6.10 4.97
CA ALA A 27 18.57 -6.63 4.80
C ALA A 27 18.63 -8.18 4.84
N SER A 28 17.62 -8.80 5.48
CA SER A 28 17.57 -10.25 5.66
C SER A 28 17.37 -11.03 4.36
N ASP A 29 16.55 -10.51 3.43
CA ASP A 29 16.11 -11.28 2.26
C ASP A 29 15.77 -10.43 1.02
N GLY A 30 16.04 -9.13 1.07
CA GLY A 30 15.76 -8.21 -0.04
C GLY A 30 14.29 -7.85 -0.22
N THR A 31 13.40 -8.22 0.71
CA THR A 31 11.99 -7.80 0.69
C THR A 31 11.89 -6.28 0.70
N ARG A 32 11.12 -5.70 -0.23
CA ARG A 32 10.92 -4.26 -0.32
C ARG A 32 9.69 -3.81 0.45
N ILE A 33 9.78 -2.66 1.09
CA ILE A 33 8.65 -2.00 1.75
C ILE A 33 8.21 -0.84 0.88
N PHE A 34 6.95 -0.87 0.44
CA PHE A 34 6.30 0.24 -0.25
C PHE A 34 5.30 0.91 0.69
N TYR A 35 5.25 2.23 0.62
CA TYR A 35 4.40 3.06 1.46
C TYR A 35 3.44 3.87 0.62
N THR A 36 2.18 3.87 1.02
CA THR A 36 1.09 4.64 0.40
C THR A 36 0.35 5.41 1.49
N ALA A 37 0.17 6.71 1.28
CA ALA A 37 -0.67 7.55 2.11
C ALA A 37 -1.75 8.21 1.23
N PRO A 38 -3.00 7.76 1.26
CA PRO A 38 -4.06 8.31 0.41
C PRO A 38 -4.27 9.82 0.60
N ALA A 39 -4.01 10.34 1.80
CA ALA A 39 -4.09 11.78 2.08
C ALA A 39 -3.10 12.63 1.26
N LEU A 40 -2.04 12.03 0.70
CA LEU A 40 -1.05 12.69 -0.15
C LEU A 40 -1.34 12.53 -1.65
N THR A 41 -2.39 11.80 -2.02
CA THR A 41 -2.73 11.51 -3.42
C THR A 41 -3.61 12.62 -3.97
N GLU A 42 -3.21 13.20 -5.09
CA GLU A 42 -3.94 14.28 -5.77
C GLU A 42 -4.75 13.79 -6.99
N GLU A 43 -4.60 12.53 -7.40
CA GLU A 43 -5.34 12.00 -8.54
C GLU A 43 -6.82 11.87 -8.22
N ALA A 44 -7.64 12.55 -9.03
CA ALA A 44 -9.08 12.42 -8.96
C ALA A 44 -9.55 11.02 -9.36
N GLU A 45 -10.71 10.61 -8.87
CA GLU A 45 -11.33 9.35 -9.26
C GLU A 45 -11.60 9.36 -10.77
N SER A 46 -11.05 8.38 -11.47
CA SER A 46 -11.17 8.24 -12.93
C SER A 46 -10.98 6.79 -13.34
N PRO A 47 -11.45 6.35 -14.51
CA PRO A 47 -11.18 5.00 -15.02
C PRO A 47 -9.69 4.70 -15.19
N ALA A 48 -8.85 5.73 -15.43
CA ALA A 48 -7.41 5.60 -15.60
C ALA A 48 -6.69 5.35 -14.27
N LYS A 49 -7.25 5.73 -13.13
CA LYS A 49 -6.63 5.61 -11.81
C LYS A 49 -6.20 4.18 -11.49
N LEU A 50 -7.06 3.21 -11.76
CA LEU A 50 -6.75 1.80 -11.55
C LEU A 50 -5.58 1.33 -12.43
N GLU A 51 -5.57 1.72 -13.71
CA GLU A 51 -4.50 1.35 -14.64
C GLU A 51 -3.17 2.01 -14.26
N ASN A 52 -3.20 3.28 -13.88
CA ASN A 52 -2.03 3.98 -13.38
C ASN A 52 -1.46 3.30 -12.12
N MET A 53 -2.32 2.89 -11.18
CA MET A 53 -1.87 2.17 -9.99
C MET A 53 -1.30 0.78 -10.32
N ARG A 54 -1.82 0.08 -11.33
CA ARG A 54 -1.27 -1.20 -11.80
C ARG A 54 0.17 -1.07 -12.28
N ILE A 55 0.56 0.05 -12.88
CA ILE A 55 1.95 0.30 -13.27
C ILE A 55 2.88 0.27 -12.05
N HIS A 56 2.48 0.94 -10.96
CA HIS A 56 3.24 0.92 -9.70
C HIS A 56 3.32 -0.50 -9.11
N LEU A 57 2.21 -1.22 -9.09
CA LEU A 57 2.19 -2.62 -8.64
C LEU A 57 3.09 -3.50 -9.50
N THR A 58 3.05 -3.37 -10.83
CA THR A 58 3.93 -4.11 -11.75
C THR A 58 5.41 -3.88 -11.42
N ASN A 59 5.80 -2.65 -11.10
CA ASN A 59 7.16 -2.33 -10.69
C ASN A 59 7.52 -2.95 -9.31
N ALA A 60 6.54 -3.14 -8.43
CA ALA A 60 6.76 -3.75 -7.12
C ALA A 60 7.00 -5.26 -7.19
N ARG A 61 6.50 -5.97 -8.21
CA ARG A 61 6.49 -7.44 -8.29
C ARG A 61 7.84 -8.11 -8.55
N SER A 62 8.92 -7.36 -8.77
CA SER A 62 10.24 -7.94 -9.11
C SER A 62 10.92 -8.68 -7.96
N THR A 63 10.51 -8.43 -6.72
CA THR A 63 11.00 -9.07 -5.48
C THR A 63 9.87 -9.23 -4.48
N PRO A 64 10.00 -10.05 -3.43
CA PRO A 64 9.05 -10.04 -2.31
C PRO A 64 8.87 -8.62 -1.76
N TRP A 65 7.67 -8.28 -1.35
CA TRP A 65 7.38 -6.94 -0.86
C TRP A 65 6.27 -6.88 0.19
N ILE A 66 6.27 -5.80 0.95
CA ILE A 66 5.27 -5.44 1.95
C ILE A 66 4.67 -4.10 1.54
N TRP A 67 3.36 -3.98 1.64
CA TRP A 67 2.65 -2.73 1.40
C TRP A 67 2.18 -2.12 2.71
N VAL A 68 2.65 -0.92 3.01
CA VAL A 68 2.17 -0.12 4.13
C VAL A 68 1.19 0.92 3.60
N LEU A 69 -0.07 0.81 4.01
CA LEU A 69 -1.13 1.75 3.68
C LEU A 69 -1.42 2.60 4.93
N ASP A 70 -0.97 3.85 4.93
CA ASP A 70 -1.19 4.77 6.03
C ASP A 70 -2.43 5.64 5.77
N CYS A 71 -3.47 5.36 6.54
CA CYS A 71 -4.76 6.05 6.44
C CYS A 71 -4.86 7.30 7.32
N SER A 72 -3.73 7.81 7.87
CA SER A 72 -3.70 9.05 8.62
C SER A 72 -4.17 10.22 7.76
N ASN A 73 -4.89 11.15 8.36
CA ASN A 73 -5.41 12.36 7.73
C ASN A 73 -6.30 12.11 6.49
N MET A 74 -6.84 10.89 6.34
CA MET A 74 -7.82 10.62 5.29
C MET A 74 -9.13 11.35 5.55
N GLU A 75 -9.52 12.16 4.59
CA GLU A 75 -10.84 12.78 4.48
C GLU A 75 -11.70 12.02 3.45
N SER A 76 -12.98 12.35 3.37
CA SER A 76 -13.91 11.71 2.39
C SER A 76 -13.45 11.83 0.94
N LYS A 77 -12.80 12.93 0.57
CA LYS A 77 -12.23 13.13 -0.77
C LYS A 77 -11.09 12.17 -1.13
N HIS A 78 -10.46 11.55 -0.12
CA HIS A 78 -9.37 10.59 -0.31
C HIS A 78 -9.87 9.14 -0.36
N THR A 79 -11.18 8.91 -0.16
CA THR A 79 -11.75 7.57 -0.28
C THR A 79 -11.88 7.19 -1.75
N SER A 80 -11.39 6.01 -2.10
CA SER A 80 -11.52 5.48 -3.44
C SER A 80 -12.83 4.68 -3.58
N SER A 81 -13.35 4.58 -4.80
CA SER A 81 -14.52 3.76 -5.08
C SER A 81 -14.28 2.28 -4.73
N MET A 82 -15.34 1.55 -4.40
CA MET A 82 -15.25 0.10 -4.18
C MET A 82 -14.80 -0.64 -5.43
N GLU A 83 -15.11 -0.12 -6.62
CA GLU A 83 -14.62 -0.65 -7.89
C GLU A 83 -13.09 -0.58 -7.98
N PHE A 84 -12.49 0.56 -7.61
CA PHE A 84 -11.04 0.72 -7.54
C PHE A 84 -10.42 -0.26 -6.53
N VAL A 85 -10.95 -0.32 -5.31
CA VAL A 85 -10.45 -1.21 -4.25
C VAL A 85 -10.52 -2.68 -4.68
N TYR A 86 -11.63 -3.09 -5.28
CA TYR A 86 -11.80 -4.45 -5.82
C TYR A 86 -10.83 -4.71 -6.99
N GLY A 87 -10.66 -3.75 -7.90
CA GLY A 87 -9.72 -3.84 -9.02
C GLY A 87 -8.28 -4.04 -8.55
N ILE A 88 -7.84 -3.31 -7.51
CA ILE A 88 -6.53 -3.50 -6.87
C ILE A 88 -6.42 -4.90 -6.24
N ALA A 89 -7.41 -5.33 -5.48
CA ALA A 89 -7.41 -6.65 -4.83
C ALA A 89 -7.34 -7.78 -5.86
N LYS A 90 -8.06 -7.66 -6.98
CA LYS A 90 -8.02 -8.60 -8.11
C LYS A 90 -6.62 -8.65 -8.76
N THR A 91 -6.00 -7.49 -8.99
CA THR A 91 -4.63 -7.41 -9.54
C THR A 91 -3.62 -8.08 -8.60
N ILE A 92 -3.70 -7.78 -7.30
CA ILE A 92 -2.82 -8.39 -6.30
C ILE A 92 -3.00 -9.90 -6.25
N THR A 93 -4.23 -10.40 -6.25
CA THR A 93 -4.51 -11.84 -6.23
C THR A 93 -3.97 -12.53 -7.48
N ALA A 94 -4.09 -11.91 -8.66
CA ALA A 94 -3.66 -12.51 -9.91
C ALA A 94 -2.14 -12.50 -10.11
N GLU A 95 -1.45 -11.43 -9.68
CA GLU A 95 -0.07 -11.16 -10.07
C GLU A 95 0.93 -11.15 -8.91
N HIS A 96 0.47 -10.98 -7.66
CA HIS A 96 1.34 -10.73 -6.50
C HIS A 96 1.18 -11.74 -5.37
N GLU A 97 0.29 -12.72 -5.49
CA GLU A 97 -0.06 -13.63 -4.40
C GLU A 97 1.15 -14.32 -3.76
N GLY A 98 2.11 -14.78 -4.59
CA GLY A 98 3.32 -15.47 -4.12
C GLY A 98 4.43 -14.55 -3.59
N ILE A 99 4.39 -13.24 -3.92
CA ILE A 99 5.47 -12.29 -3.62
C ILE A 99 5.06 -11.17 -2.66
N LEU A 100 3.77 -10.83 -2.57
CA LEU A 100 3.27 -9.95 -1.53
C LEU A 100 3.25 -10.69 -0.19
N ARG A 101 3.97 -10.19 0.81
CA ARG A 101 4.01 -10.78 2.14
C ARG A 101 2.87 -10.27 3.02
N HIS A 102 2.79 -8.96 3.19
CA HIS A 102 1.78 -8.32 4.03
C HIS A 102 1.25 -7.04 3.39
N ILE A 103 0.01 -6.70 3.72
CA ILE A 103 -0.58 -5.37 3.56
C ILE A 103 -0.84 -4.86 4.97
N VAL A 104 -0.04 -3.90 5.40
CA VAL A 104 -0.14 -3.29 6.74
C VAL A 104 -0.97 -2.02 6.64
N ILE A 105 -2.04 -1.94 7.38
CA ILE A 105 -2.95 -0.79 7.39
C ILE A 105 -2.75 -0.04 8.72
N LEU A 106 -2.16 1.16 8.63
CA LEU A 106 -1.99 2.07 9.75
C LEU A 106 -3.19 3.02 9.83
N ASN A 107 -3.71 3.24 11.02
CA ASN A 107 -4.84 4.17 11.28
C ASN A 107 -6.06 3.92 10.37
N GLY A 108 -6.38 2.65 10.12
CA GLY A 108 -7.54 2.28 9.31
C GLY A 108 -8.85 2.80 9.91
N ASN A 109 -9.48 3.78 9.23
CA ASN A 109 -10.77 4.32 9.63
C ASN A 109 -11.92 3.33 9.34
N LEU A 110 -13.14 3.70 9.75
CA LEU A 110 -14.31 2.83 9.58
C LEU A 110 -14.54 2.45 8.11
N TRP A 111 -14.35 3.37 7.16
CA TRP A 111 -14.52 3.09 5.74
C TRP A 111 -13.54 1.99 5.26
N ILE A 112 -12.26 2.11 5.61
CA ILE A 112 -11.23 1.10 5.28
C ILE A 112 -11.60 -0.26 5.88
N ARG A 113 -12.05 -0.29 7.14
CA ARG A 113 -12.47 -1.53 7.80
C ARG A 113 -13.68 -2.17 7.11
N CYS A 114 -14.66 -1.37 6.71
CA CYS A 114 -15.81 -1.84 5.93
C CYS A 114 -15.40 -2.32 4.53
N ALA A 115 -14.51 -1.60 3.84
CA ALA A 115 -14.01 -2.00 2.52
C ALA A 115 -13.26 -3.34 2.59
N VAL A 116 -12.37 -3.52 3.58
CA VAL A 116 -11.67 -4.79 3.80
C VAL A 116 -12.64 -5.92 4.17
N ALA A 117 -13.65 -5.66 5.00
CA ALA A 117 -14.67 -6.64 5.34
C ALA A 117 -15.47 -7.09 4.10
N ALA A 118 -15.85 -6.14 3.24
CA ALA A 118 -16.51 -6.45 1.98
C ALA A 118 -15.61 -7.26 1.02
N LEU A 119 -14.32 -6.89 0.92
CA LEU A 119 -13.37 -7.62 0.08
C LEU A 119 -13.22 -9.09 0.48
N ARG A 120 -13.33 -9.42 1.76
CA ARG A 120 -13.25 -10.81 2.25
C ARG A 120 -14.25 -11.76 1.58
N LEU A 121 -15.34 -11.22 1.03
CA LEU A 121 -16.35 -12.01 0.31
C LEU A 121 -15.94 -12.35 -1.13
N PHE A 122 -14.97 -11.63 -1.69
CA PHE A 122 -14.63 -11.69 -3.12
C PHE A 122 -13.17 -12.04 -3.39
N VAL A 123 -12.30 -12.00 -2.38
CA VAL A 123 -10.88 -12.32 -2.53
C VAL A 123 -10.53 -13.65 -1.86
N ARG A 124 -9.45 -14.26 -2.31
CA ARG A 124 -8.97 -15.54 -1.74
C ARG A 124 -8.57 -15.36 -0.28
N ALA A 125 -8.80 -16.39 0.50
CA ALA A 125 -8.47 -16.42 1.93
C ALA A 125 -6.99 -16.12 2.22
N ASP A 126 -6.10 -16.49 1.30
CA ASP A 126 -4.66 -16.25 1.45
C ASP A 126 -4.29 -14.76 1.38
N LEU A 127 -4.98 -13.97 0.55
CA LEU A 127 -4.79 -12.52 0.57
C LEU A 127 -5.33 -11.90 1.87
N VAL A 128 -6.46 -12.40 2.36
CA VAL A 128 -7.04 -11.92 3.63
C VAL A 128 -6.10 -12.13 4.82
N LYS A 129 -5.38 -13.26 4.85
CA LYS A 129 -4.39 -13.55 5.92
C LYS A 129 -3.19 -12.60 5.91
N LYS A 130 -2.90 -11.96 4.77
CA LYS A 130 -1.81 -11.00 4.62
C LYS A 130 -2.18 -9.58 5.06
N LEU A 131 -3.48 -9.31 5.31
CA LEU A 131 -3.97 -8.02 5.78
C LEU A 131 -3.77 -7.89 7.29
N VAL A 132 -3.01 -6.90 7.71
CA VAL A 132 -2.70 -6.59 9.10
C VAL A 132 -3.17 -5.18 9.41
N PHE A 133 -4.13 -5.03 10.33
CA PHE A 133 -4.46 -3.73 10.91
C PHE A 133 -3.51 -3.46 12.07
N ALA A 134 -2.63 -2.48 11.92
CA ALA A 134 -1.68 -2.11 12.95
C ALA A 134 -2.28 -1.04 13.87
N ASP A 135 -3.16 -1.46 14.76
CA ASP A 135 -3.78 -0.61 15.79
C ASP A 135 -2.78 -0.30 16.92
N TYR A 136 -1.88 -1.23 17.22
CA TYR A 136 -0.72 -1.09 18.10
C TYR A 136 0.55 -1.14 17.26
N ILE A 137 0.85 -0.05 16.55
CA ILE A 137 1.81 -0.01 15.44
C ILE A 137 3.12 -0.77 15.73
N LEU A 138 3.75 -0.53 16.90
CA LEU A 138 5.03 -1.18 17.23
C LEU A 138 4.90 -2.69 17.37
N ASP A 139 3.90 -3.16 18.11
CA ASP A 139 3.73 -4.56 18.41
C ASP A 139 3.27 -5.34 17.17
N ASP A 140 2.36 -4.74 16.39
CA ASP A 140 1.84 -5.34 15.17
C ASP A 140 2.92 -5.43 14.08
N LEU A 141 3.79 -4.41 13.95
CA LEU A 141 4.92 -4.46 13.01
C LEU A 141 5.99 -5.47 13.43
N ARG A 142 6.23 -5.65 14.73
CA ARG A 142 7.12 -6.71 15.23
C ARG A 142 6.53 -8.11 15.00
N ALA A 143 5.22 -8.26 15.13
CA ALA A 143 4.53 -9.53 14.91
C ALA A 143 4.66 -10.06 13.47
N ILE A 144 4.93 -9.19 12.49
CA ILE A 144 5.23 -9.55 11.11
C ILE A 144 6.74 -9.60 10.80
N GLU A 145 7.55 -9.76 11.84
CA GLU A 145 9.00 -9.99 11.77
C GLU A 145 9.81 -8.82 11.16
N LEU A 146 9.30 -7.59 11.23
CA LEU A 146 10.08 -6.41 10.87
C LEU A 146 11.09 -6.09 11.97
N THR A 147 12.30 -5.75 11.55
CA THR A 147 13.35 -5.30 12.47
C THR A 147 13.10 -3.86 12.94
N ASP A 148 13.77 -3.46 14.02
CA ASP A 148 13.69 -2.09 14.54
C ASP A 148 14.14 -1.03 13.51
N VAL A 149 14.99 -1.38 12.55
CA VAL A 149 15.42 -0.47 11.47
C VAL A 149 14.26 -0.19 10.51
N GLU A 150 13.60 -1.23 10.04
CA GLU A 150 12.44 -1.13 9.14
C GLU A 150 11.26 -0.46 9.83
N ILE A 151 10.99 -0.85 11.08
CA ILE A 151 9.94 -0.21 11.90
C ILE A 151 10.21 1.30 12.04
N ARG A 152 11.45 1.71 12.35
CA ARG A 152 11.81 3.14 12.41
C ARG A 152 11.63 3.86 11.08
N ALA A 153 11.91 3.21 9.95
CA ALA A 153 11.68 3.81 8.63
C ALA A 153 10.18 4.10 8.41
N ILE A 154 9.32 3.12 8.73
CA ILE A 154 7.85 3.27 8.65
C ILE A 154 7.36 4.38 9.59
N LEU A 155 7.77 4.34 10.86
CA LEU A 155 7.36 5.33 11.86
C LEU A 155 7.81 6.74 11.51
N ARG A 156 9.04 6.92 11.02
CA ARG A 156 9.53 8.24 10.59
C ARG A 156 8.64 8.80 9.49
N ARG A 157 8.24 7.99 8.53
CA ARG A 157 7.36 8.41 7.45
C ARG A 157 5.95 8.70 7.95
N HIS A 158 5.42 7.86 8.82
CA HIS A 158 4.12 8.01 9.45
C HIS A 158 4.04 9.32 10.28
N TYR A 159 5.01 9.58 11.15
CA TYR A 159 5.02 10.80 11.97
C TYR A 159 5.22 12.07 11.13
N ALA A 160 5.99 12.01 10.04
CA ALA A 160 6.11 13.14 9.12
C ALA A 160 4.76 13.50 8.46
N LEU A 161 3.89 12.51 8.23
CA LEU A 161 2.53 12.73 7.72
C LEU A 161 1.57 13.26 8.80
N SER A 162 1.74 12.81 10.04
CA SER A 162 0.83 13.12 11.16
C SER A 162 1.17 14.45 11.86
N SER A 163 2.34 15.02 11.61
CA SER A 163 2.72 16.33 12.18
C SER A 163 1.97 17.45 11.48
N PRO A 164 1.27 18.33 12.22
CA PRO A 164 0.68 19.52 11.60
C PRO A 164 1.80 20.42 11.05
N VAL A 165 1.62 20.92 9.83
CA VAL A 165 2.44 21.96 9.20
C VAL A 165 2.10 23.31 9.83
#